data_32f054303d7171f226b96e7903b74b52
#
_entry.id   32f054303d7171f226b96e7903b74b52
#
_cell.length_a   1.000
_cell.length_b   1.000
_cell.length_c   1.000
_cell.angle_alpha   90.00
_cell.angle_beta   90.00
_cell.angle_gamma   90.00
#
_symmetry.space_group_name_H-M   'P 1'
#
loop_
_entity.id
_entity.type
_entity.pdbx_description
1 polymer ?
#
loop_
_entity_poly.entity_id
_entity_poly.type
_entity_poly.pdbx_seq_one_letter_code
_entity_poly.pdbx_strand_id
1 'polypeptide(L)'
;MLLECRNTSNTCGNLLRTHKCALNFIPDDRESFKEAVRLGFPGPSADKMDGLRFEMEPGQADPDDPLRPPVISSAFQVFECTWAAELEGADKFRAEDIDDGHPGPYNDFNGITSRYGAHLILRIDKILMKERYYDAIVNGVTKSSFPPVPVDYGYRDSTNFWYTRFPRLAKPIAEPIPAAKEVDIDSIRYAANRADDTVKFTDDALKNFVKVPRPFLKTVLNGCVEWAKENGVTLITDEHVKIINDKRRAEKERR
;
A
#
# COMPACT_ATOMS: atom_id res chain seq x y z
N MET A 1 13.46 -9.23 -9.74
CA MET A 1 12.05 -8.71 -9.78
C MET A 1 12.07 -7.30 -9.23
N LEU A 2 11.20 -6.40 -9.73
CA LEU A 2 11.06 -5.05 -9.18
C LEU A 2 9.77 -4.99 -8.33
N LEU A 3 9.88 -4.52 -7.11
CA LEU A 3 8.76 -4.21 -6.22
C LEU A 3 8.65 -2.71 -6.06
N GLU A 4 7.51 -2.17 -6.43
CA GLU A 4 7.17 -0.77 -6.17
C GLU A 4 6.23 -0.68 -4.96
N CYS A 5 6.56 0.18 -4.01
CA CYS A 5 5.71 0.42 -2.85
C CYS A 5 5.88 1.86 -2.34
N ARG A 6 4.95 2.27 -1.48
CA ARG A 6 5.11 3.54 -0.77
C ARG A 6 6.23 3.40 0.25
N ASN A 7 7.12 4.40 0.34
CA ASN A 7 8.19 4.41 1.32
C ASN A 7 7.70 4.36 2.79
N THR A 8 6.47 4.83 3.05
CA THR A 8 5.80 4.77 4.36
C THR A 8 4.98 3.49 4.59
N SER A 9 5.02 2.54 3.65
CA SER A 9 4.28 1.27 3.81
C SER A 9 5.00 0.32 4.77
N ASN A 10 4.22 -0.55 5.44
CA ASN A 10 4.78 -1.63 6.24
C ASN A 10 5.71 -2.53 5.41
N THR A 11 5.39 -2.73 4.13
CA THR A 11 6.21 -3.52 3.21
C THR A 11 7.59 -2.88 3.03
N CYS A 12 7.66 -1.58 2.76
CA CYS A 12 8.93 -0.87 2.64
C CYS A 12 9.72 -0.93 3.94
N GLY A 13 9.10 -0.53 5.06
CA GLY A 13 9.76 -0.55 6.37
C GLY A 13 10.28 -1.92 6.77
N ASN A 14 9.53 -2.99 6.48
CA ASN A 14 9.98 -4.35 6.73
C ASN A 14 11.16 -4.75 5.84
N LEU A 15 11.09 -4.48 4.53
CA LEU A 15 12.21 -4.78 3.62
C LEU A 15 13.48 -4.03 3.97
N LEU A 16 13.40 -2.75 4.31
CA LEU A 16 14.56 -1.98 4.76
C LEU A 16 15.18 -2.54 6.05
N ARG A 17 14.38 -3.13 6.92
CA ARG A 17 14.82 -3.70 8.21
C ARG A 17 15.33 -5.13 8.09
N THR A 18 14.66 -5.98 7.31
CA THR A 18 14.92 -7.43 7.26
C THR A 18 15.63 -7.87 6.00
N HIS A 19 15.63 -7.03 4.97
CA HIS A 19 16.06 -7.34 3.60
C HIS A 19 15.33 -8.51 2.94
N LYS A 20 14.29 -9.06 3.59
CA LYS A 20 13.60 -10.28 3.12
C LYS A 20 12.10 -10.08 3.00
N CYS A 21 11.49 -10.76 2.03
CA CYS A 21 10.04 -10.86 1.90
C CYS A 21 9.63 -12.18 1.23
N ALA A 22 8.35 -12.52 1.40
CA ALA A 22 7.71 -13.60 0.67
C ALA A 22 6.54 -13.07 -0.15
N LEU A 23 6.55 -13.31 -1.45
CA LEU A 23 5.45 -12.98 -2.36
C LEU A 23 4.56 -14.20 -2.50
N ASN A 24 3.39 -14.14 -1.88
CA ASN A 24 2.44 -15.25 -1.84
C ASN A 24 1.38 -15.09 -2.91
N PHE A 25 1.24 -16.08 -3.79
CA PHE A 25 0.18 -16.17 -4.79
C PHE A 25 -0.96 -17.00 -4.18
N ILE A 26 -1.98 -16.31 -3.71
CA ILE A 26 -3.07 -16.91 -2.93
C ILE A 26 -4.10 -17.59 -3.83
N PRO A 27 -4.92 -18.53 -3.29
CA PRO A 27 -6.00 -19.16 -4.02
C PRO A 27 -7.00 -18.16 -4.63
N ASP A 28 -7.57 -18.55 -5.77
CA ASP A 28 -8.60 -17.78 -6.48
C ASP A 28 -9.98 -18.00 -5.88
N ASP A 29 -10.16 -17.57 -4.63
CA ASP A 29 -11.45 -17.58 -3.97
C ASP A 29 -11.74 -16.24 -3.28
N ARG A 30 -13.01 -16.01 -3.00
CA ARG A 30 -13.46 -14.73 -2.47
C ARG A 30 -12.93 -14.46 -1.06
N GLU A 31 -12.82 -15.48 -0.24
CA GLU A 31 -12.41 -15.31 1.17
C GLU A 31 -10.92 -15.01 1.26
N SER A 32 -10.08 -15.72 0.51
CA SER A 32 -8.65 -15.41 0.38
C SER A 32 -8.43 -13.99 -0.15
N PHE A 33 -9.21 -13.58 -1.16
CA PHE A 33 -9.14 -12.24 -1.69
C PHE A 33 -9.52 -11.16 -0.66
N LYS A 34 -10.61 -11.35 0.09
CA LYS A 34 -11.03 -10.42 1.14
C LYS A 34 -9.96 -10.26 2.22
N GLU A 35 -9.35 -11.37 2.61
CA GLU A 35 -8.29 -11.36 3.60
C GLU A 35 -7.05 -10.60 3.11
N ALA A 36 -6.65 -10.80 1.86
CA ALA A 36 -5.57 -10.03 1.25
C ALA A 36 -5.89 -8.53 1.17
N VAL A 37 -7.13 -8.18 0.83
CA VAL A 37 -7.58 -6.77 0.84
C VAL A 37 -7.50 -6.18 2.25
N ARG A 38 -7.91 -6.91 3.28
CA ARG A 38 -7.81 -6.50 4.68
C ARG A 38 -6.37 -6.19 5.09
N LEU A 39 -5.42 -7.04 4.70
CA LEU A 39 -3.99 -6.81 4.95
C LEU A 39 -3.45 -5.59 4.22
N GLY A 40 -4.03 -5.23 3.09
CA GLY A 40 -3.66 -4.06 2.28
C GLY A 40 -4.16 -2.72 2.84
N PHE A 41 -5.01 -2.70 3.88
CA PHE A 41 -5.46 -1.44 4.48
C PHE A 41 -4.33 -0.74 5.24
N PRO A 42 -4.37 0.60 5.33
CA PRO A 42 -3.48 1.34 6.21
C PRO A 42 -3.66 0.91 7.68
N GLY A 43 -2.60 1.03 8.45
CA GLY A 43 -2.60 0.76 9.88
C GLY A 43 -1.41 -0.05 10.35
N PRO A 44 -1.21 -0.15 11.67
CA PRO A 44 -0.13 -0.90 12.28
C PRO A 44 -0.13 -2.38 11.88
N SER A 45 1.04 -2.97 11.74
CA SER A 45 1.17 -4.40 11.36
C SER A 45 0.54 -5.32 12.40
N ALA A 46 0.64 -5.00 13.69
CA ALA A 46 0.07 -5.80 14.77
C ALA A 46 -1.45 -5.95 14.63
N ASP A 47 -2.16 -4.84 14.39
CA ASP A 47 -3.62 -4.83 14.24
C ASP A 47 -4.09 -5.64 13.03
N LYS A 48 -3.24 -5.72 11.98
CA LYS A 48 -3.54 -6.49 10.78
C LYS A 48 -3.40 -7.99 10.98
N MET A 49 -2.51 -8.39 11.86
CA MET A 49 -2.27 -9.80 12.17
C MET A 49 -3.31 -10.37 13.14
N ASP A 50 -4.01 -9.50 13.89
CA ASP A 50 -5.09 -9.95 14.75
C ASP A 50 -6.24 -10.52 13.93
N GLY A 51 -6.68 -11.73 14.28
CA GLY A 51 -7.72 -12.46 13.56
C GLY A 51 -7.37 -12.81 12.11
N LEU A 52 -6.07 -12.88 11.76
CA LEU A 52 -5.62 -13.32 10.44
C LEU A 52 -6.13 -14.74 10.14
N ARG A 53 -6.81 -14.90 9.01
CA ARG A 53 -7.36 -16.19 8.59
C ARG A 53 -6.39 -17.05 7.79
N PHE A 54 -5.33 -16.44 7.25
CA PHE A 54 -4.29 -17.21 6.60
C PHE A 54 -3.46 -17.98 7.63
N GLU A 55 -3.34 -19.27 7.44
CA GLU A 55 -2.36 -20.08 8.15
C GLU A 55 -0.97 -19.76 7.61
N MET A 56 -0.05 -19.50 8.53
CA MET A 56 1.31 -19.08 8.19
C MET A 56 2.29 -20.20 8.55
N GLU A 57 3.22 -20.43 7.65
CA GLU A 57 4.34 -21.37 7.83
C GLU A 57 5.66 -20.60 7.76
N PRO A 58 6.74 -21.10 8.39
CA PRO A 58 8.06 -20.53 8.23
C PRO A 58 8.54 -20.63 6.78
N GLY A 59 9.19 -19.58 6.28
CA GLY A 59 9.90 -19.64 4.99
C GLY A 59 11.00 -20.71 4.96
N GLN A 60 11.39 -21.12 3.78
CA GLN A 60 12.29 -22.25 3.56
C GLN A 60 13.58 -21.88 2.82
N ALA A 61 13.74 -20.64 2.35
CA ALA A 61 14.95 -20.23 1.64
C ALA A 61 16.18 -20.23 2.54
N ASP A 62 15.99 -19.84 3.79
CA ASP A 62 17.05 -19.82 4.81
C ASP A 62 16.43 -20.25 6.15
N PRO A 63 16.44 -21.57 6.45
CA PRO A 63 15.79 -22.11 7.65
C PRO A 63 16.39 -21.61 8.97
N ASP A 64 17.65 -21.22 8.97
CA ASP A 64 18.37 -20.78 10.16
C ASP A 64 18.24 -19.28 10.43
N ASP A 65 17.71 -18.50 9.48
CA ASP A 65 17.51 -17.08 9.66
C ASP A 65 16.26 -16.77 10.51
N PRO A 66 16.42 -16.12 11.67
CA PRO A 66 15.30 -15.72 12.51
C PRO A 66 14.41 -14.64 11.86
N LEU A 67 14.90 -13.94 10.85
CA LEU A 67 14.17 -12.90 10.11
C LEU A 67 13.51 -13.43 8.83
N ARG A 68 13.56 -14.75 8.60
CA ARG A 68 12.88 -15.34 7.44
C ARG A 68 11.39 -14.97 7.44
N PRO A 69 10.86 -14.50 6.31
CA PRO A 69 9.45 -14.12 6.23
C PRO A 69 8.57 -15.38 6.30
N PRO A 70 7.43 -15.31 6.98
CA PRO A 70 6.46 -16.39 6.94
C PRO A 70 5.79 -16.45 5.56
N VAL A 71 5.34 -17.64 5.18
CA VAL A 71 4.61 -17.91 3.95
C VAL A 71 3.19 -18.37 4.26
N ILE A 72 2.26 -18.09 3.36
CA ILE A 72 0.87 -18.53 3.49
C ILE A 72 0.78 -19.98 3.02
N SER A 73 0.40 -20.91 3.91
CA SER A 73 0.32 -22.36 3.63
C SER A 73 -0.63 -22.71 2.49
N SER A 74 -1.72 -21.94 2.33
CA SER A 74 -2.68 -22.12 1.24
C SER A 74 -2.22 -21.53 -0.10
N ALA A 75 -1.15 -20.74 -0.16
CA ALA A 75 -0.64 -20.18 -1.40
C ALA A 75 -0.32 -21.29 -2.40
N PHE A 76 -0.64 -21.07 -3.68
CA PHE A 76 -0.31 -22.05 -4.70
C PHE A 76 1.12 -21.90 -5.23
N GLN A 77 1.70 -20.71 -5.03
CA GLN A 77 3.08 -20.39 -5.34
C GLN A 77 3.59 -19.33 -4.36
N VAL A 78 4.86 -19.40 -3.99
CA VAL A 78 5.53 -18.38 -3.19
C VAL A 78 6.91 -18.11 -3.79
N PHE A 79 7.28 -16.83 -3.86
CA PHE A 79 8.66 -16.42 -4.10
C PHE A 79 9.24 -15.90 -2.80
N GLU A 80 10.20 -16.58 -2.25
CA GLU A 80 11.01 -16.08 -1.14
C GLU A 80 12.15 -15.27 -1.72
N CYS A 81 12.25 -14.02 -1.29
CA CYS A 81 13.09 -13.03 -1.92
C CYS A 81 13.96 -12.30 -0.90
N THR A 82 15.15 -11.92 -1.34
CA THR A 82 16.03 -10.96 -0.67
C THR A 82 16.12 -9.68 -1.49
N TRP A 83 16.05 -8.54 -0.82
CA TRP A 83 16.33 -7.25 -1.44
C TRP A 83 17.82 -7.19 -1.80
N ALA A 84 18.11 -6.95 -3.07
CA ALA A 84 19.46 -6.82 -3.60
C ALA A 84 20.05 -5.44 -3.24
N ALA A 85 20.28 -5.22 -1.95
CA ALA A 85 20.75 -3.96 -1.40
C ALA A 85 22.18 -3.61 -1.85
N GLU A 86 22.92 -4.55 -2.40
CA GLU A 86 24.26 -4.36 -2.98
C GLU A 86 24.25 -3.65 -4.35
N LEU A 87 23.08 -3.54 -4.97
CA LEU A 87 22.95 -2.87 -6.26
C LEU A 87 22.83 -1.36 -6.10
N GLU A 88 23.17 -0.63 -7.17
CA GLU A 88 23.16 0.82 -7.20
C GLU A 88 21.82 1.40 -6.74
N GLY A 89 21.87 2.48 -5.97
CA GLY A 89 20.71 3.19 -5.44
C GLY A 89 20.21 2.69 -4.09
N ALA A 90 20.67 1.53 -3.61
CA ALA A 90 20.20 0.95 -2.35
C ALA A 90 20.63 1.72 -1.10
N ASP A 91 21.63 2.57 -1.19
CA ASP A 91 22.14 3.42 -0.12
C ASP A 91 21.27 4.67 0.16
N LYS A 92 20.31 4.95 -0.70
CA LYS A 92 19.37 6.06 -0.55
C LYS A 92 18.15 5.66 0.27
N PHE A 93 18.30 5.69 1.60
CA PHE A 93 17.24 5.21 2.50
C PHE A 93 16.35 6.30 3.09
N ARG A 94 16.70 7.56 2.96
CA ARG A 94 16.00 8.66 3.61
C ARG A 94 15.23 9.48 2.61
N ALA A 95 13.93 9.57 2.83
CA ALA A 95 13.09 10.39 1.96
C ALA A 95 13.45 11.89 2.02
N GLU A 96 13.99 12.35 3.15
CA GLU A 96 14.46 13.71 3.33
C GLU A 96 15.74 14.05 2.54
N ASP A 97 16.52 13.04 2.16
CA ASP A 97 17.74 13.21 1.37
C ASP A 97 17.44 13.28 -0.15
N ILE A 98 16.19 13.07 -0.53
CA ILE A 98 15.76 13.10 -1.92
C ILE A 98 15.26 14.50 -2.27
N ASP A 99 15.92 15.13 -3.22
CA ASP A 99 15.46 16.40 -3.76
C ASP A 99 14.13 16.20 -4.50
N ASP A 100 13.07 16.77 -3.94
CA ASP A 100 11.70 16.64 -4.41
C ASP A 100 11.33 17.63 -5.51
N GLY A 101 12.28 18.24 -6.14
CA GLY A 101 12.05 19.25 -7.16
C GLY A 101 11.00 18.86 -8.22
N HIS A 102 10.83 17.56 -8.49
CA HIS A 102 9.74 16.99 -9.30
C HIS A 102 9.61 15.48 -9.06
N PRO A 103 8.43 14.87 -9.23
CA PRO A 103 8.30 13.46 -9.54
C PRO A 103 8.89 13.22 -10.94
N GLY A 104 10.21 13.36 -11.05
CA GLY A 104 10.95 13.11 -12.27
C GLY A 104 11.10 11.61 -12.52
N PRO A 105 11.64 11.24 -13.67
CA PRO A 105 12.03 9.87 -13.91
C PRO A 105 12.97 9.48 -12.77
N TYR A 106 12.62 8.40 -12.08
CA TYR A 106 13.43 7.83 -11.03
C TYR A 106 14.83 7.53 -11.59
N ASN A 107 15.83 8.23 -11.11
CA ASN A 107 17.20 8.05 -11.59
C ASN A 107 17.81 6.77 -11.02
N ASP A 108 17.28 6.30 -9.87
CA ASP A 108 17.73 5.10 -9.17
C ASP A 108 16.52 4.20 -8.87
N PHE A 109 16.65 2.93 -9.21
CA PHE A 109 15.57 1.95 -9.11
C PHE A 109 15.73 0.97 -7.95
N ASN A 110 16.60 1.25 -6.99
CA ASN A 110 16.84 0.33 -5.90
C ASN A 110 16.98 1.08 -4.57
N GLY A 111 15.92 1.20 -3.84
CA GLY A 111 15.84 1.93 -2.58
C GLY A 111 14.66 2.88 -2.52
N ILE A 112 14.75 3.91 -1.69
CA ILE A 112 13.80 5.02 -1.66
C ILE A 112 14.14 5.95 -2.83
N THR A 113 13.27 6.02 -3.81
CA THR A 113 13.52 6.69 -5.09
C THR A 113 12.76 8.01 -5.25
N SER A 114 11.85 8.29 -4.33
CA SER A 114 11.11 9.54 -4.27
C SER A 114 10.58 9.79 -2.86
N ARG A 115 10.08 10.99 -2.60
CA ARG A 115 9.44 11.33 -1.34
C ARG A 115 8.30 10.38 -0.94
N TYR A 116 7.66 9.72 -1.90
CA TYR A 116 6.48 8.90 -1.66
C TYR A 116 6.64 7.43 -2.00
N GLY A 117 7.69 7.08 -2.73
CA GLY A 117 7.88 5.75 -3.30
C GLY A 117 9.23 5.15 -3.07
N ALA A 118 9.25 3.83 -3.09
CA ALA A 118 10.44 3.00 -3.12
C ALA A 118 10.33 1.99 -4.25
N HIS A 119 11.43 1.74 -4.94
CA HIS A 119 11.63 0.69 -5.90
C HIS A 119 12.70 -0.24 -5.35
N LEU A 120 12.35 -1.49 -5.13
CA LEU A 120 13.22 -2.45 -4.48
C LEU A 120 13.46 -3.62 -5.43
N ILE A 121 14.70 -3.83 -5.82
CA ILE A 121 15.08 -4.95 -6.69
C ILE A 121 15.20 -6.19 -5.81
N LEU A 122 14.32 -7.16 -6.04
CA LEU A 122 14.27 -8.40 -5.31
C LEU A 122 14.96 -9.53 -6.09
N ARG A 123 15.91 -10.19 -5.45
CA ARG A 123 16.46 -11.47 -5.89
C ARG A 123 15.51 -12.57 -5.39
N ILE A 124 15.10 -13.47 -6.27
CA ILE A 124 14.33 -14.66 -5.90
C ILE A 124 15.32 -15.72 -5.44
N ASP A 125 15.26 -16.08 -4.17
CA ASP A 125 16.14 -17.07 -3.57
C ASP A 125 15.55 -18.48 -3.64
N LYS A 126 14.21 -18.58 -3.49
CA LYS A 126 13.50 -19.85 -3.57
C LYS A 126 12.08 -19.66 -4.12
N ILE A 127 11.65 -20.65 -4.88
CA ILE A 127 10.28 -20.75 -5.37
C ILE A 127 9.64 -21.98 -4.75
N LEU A 128 8.56 -21.77 -3.99
CA LEU A 128 7.70 -22.84 -3.51
C LEU A 128 6.48 -22.89 -4.42
N MET A 129 6.03 -24.08 -4.78
CA MET A 129 4.87 -24.27 -5.63
C MET A 129 4.15 -25.55 -5.26
N LYS A 130 2.82 -25.58 -5.32
CA LYS A 130 2.05 -26.82 -5.17
C LYS A 130 2.44 -27.80 -6.27
N GLU A 131 2.71 -29.05 -5.89
CA GLU A 131 3.20 -30.12 -6.75
C GLU A 131 2.42 -30.24 -8.08
N ARG A 132 1.10 -30.22 -8.02
CA ARG A 132 0.25 -30.29 -9.22
C ARG A 132 0.55 -29.21 -10.28
N TYR A 133 0.97 -28.02 -9.87
CA TYR A 133 1.31 -26.94 -10.80
C TYR A 133 2.76 -27.07 -11.27
N TYR A 134 3.65 -27.51 -10.40
CA TYR A 134 5.02 -27.83 -10.77
C TYR A 134 5.04 -28.92 -11.84
N ASP A 135 4.34 -30.03 -11.61
CA ASP A 135 4.23 -31.14 -12.56
C ASP A 135 3.63 -30.70 -13.90
N ALA A 136 2.62 -29.83 -13.86
CA ALA A 136 2.04 -29.28 -15.07
C ALA A 136 3.04 -28.44 -15.87
N ILE A 137 3.90 -27.66 -15.20
CA ILE A 137 4.92 -26.84 -15.87
C ILE A 137 5.99 -27.74 -16.49
N VAL A 138 6.47 -28.74 -15.75
CA VAL A 138 7.54 -29.65 -16.21
C VAL A 138 7.07 -30.58 -17.33
N ASN A 139 5.83 -31.09 -17.26
CA ASN A 139 5.29 -32.08 -18.18
C ASN A 139 4.43 -31.48 -19.30
N GLY A 140 4.27 -30.18 -19.31
CA GLY A 140 3.42 -29.45 -20.27
C GLY A 140 2.08 -29.04 -19.67
N VAL A 141 1.82 -27.75 -19.71
CA VAL A 141 0.60 -27.15 -19.15
C VAL A 141 -0.60 -27.46 -20.02
N THR A 142 -1.64 -28.01 -19.40
CA THR A 142 -2.97 -28.12 -19.99
C THR A 142 -3.89 -27.03 -19.46
N LYS A 143 -5.02 -26.78 -20.13
CA LYS A 143 -5.98 -25.76 -19.68
C LYS A 143 -6.48 -26.01 -18.24
N SER A 144 -6.62 -27.28 -17.83
CA SER A 144 -7.09 -27.67 -16.50
C SER A 144 -5.99 -27.65 -15.42
N SER A 145 -4.73 -27.66 -15.82
CA SER A 145 -3.57 -27.69 -14.91
C SER A 145 -2.87 -26.33 -14.79
N PHE A 146 -3.39 -25.31 -15.45
CA PHE A 146 -2.84 -23.97 -15.35
C PHE A 146 -3.05 -23.41 -13.93
N PRO A 147 -2.04 -22.76 -13.32
CA PRO A 147 -2.22 -22.07 -12.04
C PRO A 147 -3.35 -21.03 -12.12
N PRO A 148 -4.14 -20.85 -11.05
CA PRO A 148 -5.22 -19.89 -11.07
C PRO A 148 -4.70 -18.46 -11.22
N VAL A 149 -5.41 -17.65 -12.00
CA VAL A 149 -5.19 -16.20 -12.07
C VAL A 149 -6.34 -15.53 -11.34
N PRO A 150 -6.16 -15.12 -10.08
CA PRO A 150 -7.26 -14.72 -9.22
C PRO A 150 -7.93 -13.42 -9.66
N VAL A 151 -7.15 -12.46 -10.17
CA VAL A 151 -7.64 -11.13 -10.52
C VAL A 151 -7.04 -10.69 -11.84
N ASP A 152 -7.88 -10.30 -12.78
CA ASP A 152 -7.44 -9.71 -14.04
C ASP A 152 -7.10 -8.22 -13.88
N TYR A 153 -7.89 -7.52 -13.05
CA TYR A 153 -7.71 -6.11 -12.75
C TYR A 153 -8.26 -5.78 -11.38
N GLY A 154 -7.55 -4.95 -10.64
CA GLY A 154 -7.97 -4.48 -9.32
C GLY A 154 -7.76 -2.97 -9.15
N TYR A 155 -8.75 -2.30 -8.58
CA TYR A 155 -8.73 -0.88 -8.29
C TYR A 155 -9.38 -0.60 -6.93
N ARG A 156 -8.81 0.32 -6.17
CA ARG A 156 -9.37 0.75 -4.88
C ARG A 156 -9.80 2.20 -4.93
N ASP A 157 -11.05 2.46 -4.59
CA ASP A 157 -11.55 3.78 -4.23
C ASP A 157 -11.60 3.97 -2.70
N SER A 158 -12.27 5.00 -2.22
CA SER A 158 -12.39 5.29 -0.79
C SER A 158 -13.33 4.35 -0.02
N THR A 159 -14.18 3.60 -0.71
CA THR A 159 -15.26 2.80 -0.12
C THR A 159 -15.19 1.33 -0.48
N ASN A 160 -14.64 1.00 -1.63
CA ASN A 160 -14.61 -0.35 -2.15
C ASN A 160 -13.26 -0.70 -2.76
N PHE A 161 -12.95 -1.97 -2.75
CA PHE A 161 -12.01 -2.57 -3.65
C PHE A 161 -12.79 -3.20 -4.81
N TRP A 162 -12.52 -2.74 -6.03
CA TRP A 162 -13.13 -3.23 -7.26
C TRP A 162 -12.20 -4.21 -7.94
N TYR A 163 -12.71 -5.31 -8.41
CA TYR A 163 -11.92 -6.30 -9.15
C TYR A 163 -12.76 -6.99 -10.21
N THR A 164 -12.09 -7.49 -11.23
CA THR A 164 -12.68 -8.35 -12.24
C THR A 164 -11.88 -9.63 -12.32
N ARG A 165 -12.55 -10.70 -12.73
CA ARG A 165 -11.91 -11.98 -13.03
C ARG A 165 -11.88 -12.18 -14.53
N PHE A 166 -10.93 -12.98 -14.98
CA PHE A 166 -10.97 -13.47 -16.35
C PHE A 166 -12.19 -14.40 -16.56
N PRO A 167 -12.94 -14.29 -17.67
CA PRO A 167 -12.76 -13.41 -18.82
C PRO A 167 -13.12 -11.94 -18.50
N ARG A 168 -12.45 -11.00 -19.14
CA ARG A 168 -12.58 -9.54 -18.96
C ARG A 168 -13.98 -8.98 -19.17
N LEU A 169 -14.89 -9.78 -19.74
CA LEU A 169 -16.30 -9.43 -19.91
C LEU A 169 -17.11 -9.53 -18.61
N ALA A 170 -16.52 -10.07 -17.53
CA ALA A 170 -17.18 -10.12 -16.24
C ALA A 170 -17.37 -8.69 -15.69
N LYS A 171 -18.54 -8.43 -15.11
CA LYS A 171 -18.81 -7.15 -14.45
C LYS A 171 -17.87 -6.96 -13.26
N PRO A 172 -17.37 -5.74 -13.01
CA PRO A 172 -16.60 -5.47 -11.82
C PRO A 172 -17.37 -5.84 -10.55
N ILE A 173 -16.68 -6.47 -9.62
CA ILE A 173 -17.19 -6.83 -8.30
C ILE A 173 -16.65 -5.81 -7.30
N ALA A 174 -17.54 -5.25 -6.48
CA ALA A 174 -17.18 -4.37 -5.39
C ALA A 174 -17.06 -5.17 -4.09
N GLU A 175 -15.92 -5.10 -3.44
CA GLU A 175 -15.75 -5.58 -2.08
C GLU A 175 -15.64 -4.37 -1.14
N PRO A 176 -16.60 -4.16 -0.23
CA PRO A 176 -16.60 -3.00 0.66
C PRO A 176 -15.38 -3.00 1.56
N ILE A 177 -14.75 -1.85 1.68
CA ILE A 177 -13.68 -1.61 2.65
C ILE A 177 -14.35 -1.39 4.00
N PRO A 178 -14.00 -2.15 5.06
CA PRO A 178 -14.53 -1.90 6.39
C PRO A 178 -14.32 -0.45 6.79
N ALA A 179 -15.37 0.23 7.20
CA ALA A 179 -15.28 1.59 7.69
C ALA A 179 -14.42 1.59 8.96
N ALA A 180 -13.21 2.09 8.87
CA ALA A 180 -12.45 2.38 10.06
C ALA A 180 -13.18 3.47 10.85
N LYS A 181 -13.31 3.32 12.17
CA LYS A 181 -13.89 4.35 13.04
C LYS A 181 -13.09 5.65 12.97
N GLU A 182 -11.80 5.53 12.75
CA GLU A 182 -10.87 6.65 12.55
C GLU A 182 -9.99 6.38 11.33
N VAL A 183 -9.63 7.44 10.61
CA VAL A 183 -8.71 7.31 9.49
C VAL A 183 -7.30 7.35 10.06
N ASP A 184 -6.49 6.37 9.70
CA ASP A 184 -5.07 6.35 10.06
C ASP A 184 -4.35 7.61 9.56
N ILE A 185 -3.50 8.19 10.41
CA ILE A 185 -2.81 9.45 10.14
C ILE A 185 -1.91 9.38 8.91
N ASP A 186 -1.31 8.23 8.64
CA ASP A 186 -0.47 8.04 7.44
C ASP A 186 -1.29 8.05 6.15
N SER A 187 -2.53 7.56 6.22
CA SER A 187 -3.48 7.68 5.10
C SER A 187 -3.90 9.13 4.86
N ILE A 188 -4.08 9.91 5.93
CA ILE A 188 -4.39 11.34 5.84
C ILE A 188 -3.21 12.10 5.26
N ARG A 189 -2.01 11.85 5.77
CA ARG A 189 -0.76 12.46 5.27
C ARG A 189 -0.58 12.18 3.78
N TYR A 190 -0.77 10.95 3.36
CA TYR A 190 -0.71 10.58 1.95
C TYR A 190 -1.75 11.32 1.09
N ALA A 191 -2.99 11.41 1.56
CA ALA A 191 -4.05 12.14 0.87
C ALA A 191 -3.77 13.65 0.79
N ALA A 192 -3.28 14.24 1.89
CA ALA A 192 -2.93 15.64 1.98
C ALA A 192 -1.77 16.02 1.05
N ASN A 193 -0.74 15.18 1.01
CA ASN A 193 0.42 15.39 0.14
C ASN A 193 0.07 15.36 -1.36
N ARG A 194 -0.99 14.63 -1.72
CA ARG A 194 -1.51 14.54 -3.10
C ARG A 194 -2.63 15.54 -3.40
N ALA A 195 -3.11 16.28 -2.42
CA ALA A 195 -4.17 17.26 -2.65
C ALA A 195 -3.67 18.46 -3.46
N ASP A 196 -2.40 18.86 -3.23
CA ASP A 196 -1.78 19.95 -3.96
C ASP A 196 -0.24 19.86 -3.88
N ASP A 197 0.44 20.33 -4.94
CA ASP A 197 1.91 20.29 -5.03
C ASP A 197 2.57 21.42 -4.23
N THR A 198 1.91 22.57 -4.08
CA THR A 198 2.46 23.78 -3.49
C THR A 198 2.00 24.02 -2.05
N VAL A 199 0.84 23.48 -1.66
CA VAL A 199 0.28 23.63 -0.31
C VAL A 199 0.50 22.33 0.46
N LYS A 200 1.16 22.42 1.62
CA LYS A 200 1.46 21.30 2.50
C LYS A 200 0.79 21.46 3.86
N PHE A 201 0.76 20.40 4.65
CA PHE A 201 0.16 20.35 5.97
C PHE A 201 1.18 19.92 7.01
N THR A 202 1.15 20.53 8.19
CA THR A 202 1.90 20.03 9.35
C THR A 202 1.24 18.78 9.92
N ASP A 203 2.00 17.94 10.62
CA ASP A 203 1.46 16.74 11.26
C ASP A 203 0.37 17.06 12.29
N ASP A 204 0.48 18.18 13.01
CA ASP A 204 -0.56 18.62 13.94
C ASP A 204 -1.84 19.05 13.23
N ALA A 205 -1.72 19.70 12.09
CA ALA A 205 -2.88 19.99 11.26
C ALA A 205 -3.58 18.70 10.78
N LEU A 206 -2.82 17.67 10.40
CA LEU A 206 -3.36 16.39 9.91
C LEU A 206 -4.15 15.63 10.98
N LYS A 207 -3.80 15.76 12.26
CA LYS A 207 -4.51 15.14 13.39
C LYS A 207 -6.00 15.56 13.47
N ASN A 208 -6.33 16.75 12.99
CA ASN A 208 -7.72 17.24 12.96
C ASN A 208 -8.62 16.45 11.99
N PHE A 209 -8.04 15.74 11.04
CA PHE A 209 -8.79 15.01 10.02
C PHE A 209 -8.98 13.51 10.34
N VAL A 210 -8.43 13.01 11.44
CA VAL A 210 -8.53 11.59 11.85
C VAL A 210 -9.98 11.13 11.97
N LYS A 211 -10.87 12.02 12.44
CA LYS A 211 -12.31 11.75 12.60
C LYS A 211 -13.14 12.03 11.36
N VAL A 212 -12.52 12.53 10.28
CA VAL A 212 -13.22 12.78 9.02
C VAL A 212 -13.43 11.45 8.30
N PRO A 213 -14.69 11.05 8.00
CA PRO A 213 -14.94 9.81 7.26
C PRO A 213 -14.24 9.84 5.90
N ARG A 214 -13.63 8.72 5.52
CA ARG A 214 -12.84 8.58 4.28
C ARG A 214 -13.49 9.17 3.02
N PRO A 215 -14.80 8.98 2.76
CA PRO A 215 -15.42 9.54 1.57
C PRO A 215 -15.34 11.07 1.50
N PHE A 216 -15.27 11.74 2.64
CA PHE A 216 -15.24 13.21 2.72
C PHE A 216 -13.83 13.78 2.85
N LEU A 217 -12.83 12.95 3.16
CA LEU A 217 -11.47 13.40 3.45
C LEU A 217 -10.90 14.23 2.29
N LYS A 218 -11.02 13.73 1.04
CA LYS A 218 -10.52 14.44 -0.13
C LYS A 218 -11.18 15.81 -0.29
N THR A 219 -12.50 15.90 -0.12
CA THR A 219 -13.26 17.16 -0.23
C THR A 219 -12.83 18.15 0.85
N VAL A 220 -12.61 17.64 2.08
CA VAL A 220 -12.18 18.50 3.20
C VAL A 220 -10.77 19.02 2.98
N LEU A 221 -9.83 18.16 2.56
CA LEU A 221 -8.45 18.57 2.28
C LEU A 221 -8.38 19.57 1.11
N ASN A 222 -9.10 19.32 0.02
CA ASN A 222 -9.16 20.25 -1.10
C ASN A 222 -9.70 21.62 -0.68
N GLY A 223 -10.74 21.66 0.13
CA GLY A 223 -11.26 22.93 0.65
C GLY A 223 -10.28 23.67 1.59
N CYS A 224 -9.39 22.95 2.28
CA CYS A 224 -8.30 23.60 3.03
C CYS A 224 -7.23 24.15 2.08
N VAL A 225 -6.92 23.44 1.01
CA VAL A 225 -5.97 23.89 -0.02
C VAL A 225 -6.49 25.14 -0.74
N GLU A 226 -7.77 25.16 -1.13
CA GLU A 226 -8.41 26.34 -1.75
C GLU A 226 -8.30 27.56 -0.83
N TRP A 227 -8.67 27.40 0.43
CA TRP A 227 -8.53 28.46 1.42
C TRP A 227 -7.08 28.95 1.54
N ALA A 228 -6.12 28.04 1.59
CA ALA A 228 -4.71 28.37 1.71
C ALA A 228 -4.22 29.18 0.51
N LYS A 229 -4.60 28.81 -0.71
CA LYS A 229 -4.29 29.55 -1.93
C LYS A 229 -4.88 30.95 -1.94
N GLU A 230 -6.15 31.09 -1.51
CA GLU A 230 -6.81 32.40 -1.38
C GLU A 230 -6.10 33.32 -0.36
N ASN A 231 -5.47 32.77 0.66
CA ASN A 231 -4.81 33.51 1.73
C ASN A 231 -3.27 33.54 1.63
N GLY A 232 -2.70 33.04 0.52
CA GLY A 232 -1.25 33.03 0.30
C GLY A 232 -0.46 32.13 1.25
N VAL A 233 -1.10 31.08 1.80
CA VAL A 233 -0.51 30.12 2.75
C VAL A 233 -0.02 28.91 1.98
N THR A 234 1.25 28.55 2.15
CA THR A 234 1.85 27.35 1.56
C THR A 234 1.98 26.18 2.54
N LEU A 235 1.91 26.45 3.86
CA LEU A 235 1.97 25.43 4.91
C LEU A 235 0.79 25.61 5.87
N ILE A 236 -0.16 24.67 5.83
CA ILE A 236 -1.33 24.65 6.69
C ILE A 236 -0.96 24.09 8.07
N THR A 237 -1.17 24.88 9.11
CA THR A 237 -0.95 24.54 10.51
C THR A 237 -2.29 24.24 11.22
N ASP A 238 -2.23 23.74 12.45
CA ASP A 238 -3.42 23.54 13.30
C ASP A 238 -4.23 24.84 13.49
N GLU A 239 -3.58 25.97 13.61
CA GLU A 239 -4.24 27.28 13.70
C GLU A 239 -5.03 27.62 12.43
N HIS A 240 -4.46 27.35 11.27
CA HIS A 240 -5.15 27.56 10.01
C HIS A 240 -6.38 26.64 9.89
N VAL A 241 -6.29 25.39 10.34
CA VAL A 241 -7.44 24.48 10.36
C VAL A 241 -8.56 24.99 11.27
N LYS A 242 -8.24 25.58 12.42
CA LYS A 242 -9.23 26.22 13.31
C LYS A 242 -9.93 27.40 12.61
N ILE A 243 -9.18 28.29 11.98
CA ILE A 243 -9.73 29.43 11.22
C ILE A 243 -10.70 28.95 10.12
N ILE A 244 -10.29 27.93 9.35
CA ILE A 244 -11.12 27.36 8.29
C ILE A 244 -12.42 26.78 8.85
N ASN A 245 -12.34 26.08 9.99
CA ASN A 245 -13.51 25.50 10.63
C ASN A 245 -14.47 26.56 11.17
N ASP A 246 -13.95 27.62 11.78
CA ASP A 246 -14.77 28.73 12.31
C ASP A 246 -15.49 29.48 11.18
N LYS A 247 -14.79 29.74 10.07
CA LYS A 247 -15.40 30.33 8.87
C LYS A 247 -16.56 29.48 8.35
N ARG A 248 -16.37 28.17 8.23
CA ARG A 248 -17.40 27.21 7.78
C ARG A 248 -18.61 27.16 8.73
N ARG A 249 -18.38 27.24 10.05
CA ARG A 249 -19.47 27.30 11.04
C ARG A 249 -20.29 28.58 10.88
N ALA A 250 -19.62 29.72 10.78
CA ALA A 250 -20.29 31.00 10.58
C ALA A 250 -21.12 31.06 9.27
N GLU A 251 -20.64 30.45 8.20
CA GLU A 251 -21.38 30.35 6.94
C GLU A 251 -22.62 29.43 7.04
N LYS A 252 -22.53 28.39 7.86
CA LYS A 252 -23.65 27.46 8.08
C LYS A 252 -24.77 28.04 8.95
N GLU A 253 -24.40 28.90 9.90
CA GLU A 253 -25.36 29.63 10.76
C GLU A 253 -26.10 30.77 10.04
N ARG A 254 -25.57 31.22 8.89
CA ARG A 254 -26.17 32.26 8.06
C ARG A 254 -27.14 31.73 6.99
N ARG A 255 -27.21 30.41 6.82
CA ARG A 255 -28.14 29.74 5.90
C ARG A 255 -29.33 29.15 6.64
#